data_2e7b7a662d28ee663e0dfed4f8dfa5b7
#
_entry.id   2e7b7a662d28ee663e0dfed4f8dfa5b7
#
_cell.length_a   1.000
_cell.length_b   1.000
_cell.length_c   1.000
_cell.angle_alpha   90.00
_cell.angle_beta   90.00
_cell.angle_gamma   90.00
#
_symmetry.space_group_name_H-M   'P 1'
#
loop_
_entity.id
_entity.type
_entity.pdbx_description
1 polymer ?
#
loop_
_entity_poly.entity_id
_entity_poly.type
_entity_poly.pdbx_seq_one_letter_code
_entity_poly.pdbx_strand_id
1 'polypeptide(L)'
;MKFKNIFSITAIMAMLTINVACGGGSDDPEPTPTPPTPTVTAPTVLSTTPANGATDIATGSISVQVSYDKDVNMSNDPSLKPVISGGTLSGSASVSGKNLSFTVNCSDYETKVTVKIPKGLIGVTGALADEYSFSFTTKKKPEALNNDATALAKKLGWGWNLGNHFDTSSGQDGVPNQWGYWDNATPTQALYTNLKAAGVSTVRVCVTWGNYQTADPWTIDANYMAEVKQNVDWAEAAGLNVILNMHHDEYWQDIKQAASNNIINENVKDRIAKTWTQIAETFKDKGDFLFFESFNEVQDGNWGWGDNLTDGGKQYKTLNEWNQLVVNTIRATGGNNATRWIGVPAYASSPKFALEDGFVLPTDAANRVMVSVHFYDPNTFTLTPEDNGGKSEWGHTAASGKYQTGSNEEHVVETFQKLQEKYVANNIPVYIGEYGCVMHTTDRANLFRNYYLEYVCRAAHTYNLSLIHI
;
A
#
# COMPACT_ATOMS: atom_id res chain seq x y z
N MET A 1 21.34 42.30 -3.63
CA MET A 1 21.43 43.04 -4.92
C MET A 1 20.04 43.08 -5.54
N LYS A 2 19.50 44.29 -5.71
CA LYS A 2 18.16 44.55 -6.25
C LYS A 2 18.18 44.47 -7.75
N PHE A 3 17.14 43.94 -8.40
CA PHE A 3 16.65 44.48 -9.67
C PHE A 3 15.14 44.31 -9.74
N LYS A 4 14.48 45.47 -9.76
CA LYS A 4 13.09 45.66 -10.15
C LYS A 4 13.04 45.81 -11.66
N ASN A 5 12.07 45.23 -12.33
CA ASN A 5 11.63 45.71 -13.64
C ASN A 5 10.12 45.91 -13.63
N ILE A 6 9.78 47.18 -13.82
CA ILE A 6 8.44 47.72 -14.02
C ILE A 6 8.23 47.78 -15.54
N PHE A 7 7.13 47.25 -16.04
CA PHE A 7 6.66 47.56 -17.39
C PHE A 7 5.38 48.36 -17.30
N SER A 8 5.48 49.61 -17.76
CA SER A 8 4.37 50.54 -17.97
C SER A 8 3.70 50.24 -19.32
N ILE A 9 2.38 50.12 -19.35
CA ILE A 9 1.61 50.08 -20.60
C ILE A 9 0.94 51.45 -20.76
N THR A 10 1.33 52.18 -21.79
CA THR A 10 0.79 53.47 -22.16
C THR A 10 -0.49 53.28 -22.99
N ALA A 11 -1.59 53.84 -22.54
CA ALA A 11 -2.81 53.91 -23.31
C ALA A 11 -2.79 55.06 -24.30
N ILE A 12 -3.02 54.77 -25.55
CA ILE A 12 -3.15 55.81 -26.64
C ILE A 12 -4.62 56.11 -26.76
N MET A 13 -4.96 57.39 -26.45
CA MET A 13 -6.30 57.95 -26.60
C MET A 13 -6.35 58.70 -27.96
N ALA A 14 -7.11 58.16 -28.90
CA ALA A 14 -7.36 58.83 -30.16
C ALA A 14 -8.54 59.81 -30.03
N MET A 15 -8.29 61.08 -30.12
CA MET A 15 -9.35 62.13 -30.21
C MET A 15 -9.85 62.24 -31.66
N LEU A 16 -11.14 62.02 -31.83
CA LEU A 16 -11.83 62.29 -33.10
C LEU A 16 -12.50 63.65 -32.98
N THR A 17 -12.08 64.61 -33.80
CA THR A 17 -12.68 65.93 -33.92
C THR A 17 -13.87 65.86 -34.87
N ILE A 18 -15.04 66.29 -34.36
CA ILE A 18 -16.26 66.41 -35.16
C ILE A 18 -16.41 67.86 -35.63
N ASN A 19 -16.47 68.05 -36.95
CA ASN A 19 -16.89 69.35 -37.53
C ASN A 19 -18.42 69.45 -37.56
N VAL A 20 -18.92 70.50 -36.97
CA VAL A 20 -20.35 70.86 -37.02
C VAL A 20 -20.60 71.77 -38.23
N ALA A 21 -21.42 71.31 -39.16
CA ALA A 21 -22.03 72.16 -40.18
C ALA A 21 -23.53 72.37 -39.84
N CYS A 22 -23.94 73.59 -39.63
CA CYS A 22 -25.30 74.00 -39.44
C CYS A 22 -26.10 73.96 -40.77
N GLY A 23 -27.18 73.19 -40.81
CA GLY A 23 -28.20 73.29 -41.86
C GLY A 23 -29.55 72.88 -41.23
N GLY A 24 -30.47 73.83 -41.11
CA GLY A 24 -31.80 73.62 -40.54
C GLY A 24 -32.71 72.83 -41.48
N GLY A 25 -33.41 71.87 -40.93
CA GLY A 25 -34.51 71.15 -41.50
C GLY A 25 -35.24 70.41 -40.36
N SER A 26 -36.49 70.70 -40.19
CA SER A 26 -37.38 70.01 -39.24
C SER A 26 -37.77 68.66 -39.79
N ASP A 27 -37.21 67.63 -39.15
CA ASP A 27 -37.69 66.24 -39.31
C ASP A 27 -37.74 65.57 -37.93
N ASP A 28 -38.81 64.85 -37.67
CA ASP A 28 -38.99 64.05 -36.45
C ASP A 28 -37.83 63.04 -36.26
N PRO A 29 -37.36 62.82 -35.03
CA PRO A 29 -36.27 61.87 -34.80
C PRO A 29 -36.78 60.42 -35.02
N GLU A 30 -36.21 59.80 -36.04
CA GLU A 30 -36.34 58.35 -36.24
C GLU A 30 -35.86 57.61 -34.98
N PRO A 31 -36.64 56.58 -34.48
CA PRO A 31 -36.22 55.89 -33.27
C PRO A 31 -34.86 55.21 -33.48
N THR A 32 -33.92 55.59 -32.64
CA THR A 32 -32.58 54.98 -32.61
C THR A 32 -32.73 53.45 -32.49
N PRO A 33 -32.12 52.64 -33.35
CA PRO A 33 -32.18 51.18 -33.23
C PRO A 33 -31.56 50.76 -31.89
N THR A 34 -32.36 50.10 -31.06
CA THR A 34 -31.90 49.49 -29.81
C THR A 34 -30.81 48.51 -30.14
N PRO A 35 -29.61 48.60 -29.48
CA PRO A 35 -28.55 47.61 -29.72
C PRO A 35 -29.11 46.21 -29.47
N PRO A 36 -28.79 45.21 -30.29
CA PRO A 36 -29.28 43.86 -30.10
C PRO A 36 -28.86 43.38 -28.72
N THR A 37 -29.82 42.90 -27.96
CA THR A 37 -29.56 42.28 -26.64
C THR A 37 -28.53 41.18 -26.84
N PRO A 38 -27.42 41.14 -26.07
CA PRO A 38 -26.41 40.09 -26.20
C PRO A 38 -27.05 38.72 -26.08
N THR A 39 -26.96 37.90 -27.11
CA THR A 39 -27.53 36.55 -27.09
C THR A 39 -26.67 35.71 -26.13
N VAL A 40 -27.25 35.31 -25.01
CA VAL A 40 -26.61 34.40 -24.06
C VAL A 40 -26.50 33.03 -24.70
N THR A 41 -25.28 32.55 -24.91
CA THR A 41 -25.03 31.22 -25.46
C THR A 41 -24.93 30.16 -24.38
N ALA A 42 -25.49 28.99 -24.62
CA ALA A 42 -25.39 27.83 -23.73
C ALA A 42 -23.90 27.44 -23.49
N PRO A 43 -23.55 26.96 -22.28
CA PRO A 43 -22.20 26.42 -22.02
C PRO A 43 -21.97 25.13 -22.83
N THR A 44 -20.72 24.98 -23.32
CA THR A 44 -20.29 23.81 -24.07
C THR A 44 -19.17 23.08 -23.35
N VAL A 45 -19.14 21.75 -23.41
CA VAL A 45 -18.11 20.92 -22.79
C VAL A 45 -16.81 21.06 -23.55
N LEU A 46 -15.72 21.35 -22.86
CA LEU A 46 -14.36 21.41 -23.42
C LEU A 46 -13.59 20.09 -23.22
N SER A 47 -13.69 19.52 -22.03
CA SER A 47 -12.96 18.31 -21.65
C SER A 47 -13.63 17.55 -20.53
N THR A 48 -13.24 16.29 -20.38
CA THR A 48 -13.64 15.45 -19.24
C THR A 48 -12.43 14.77 -18.62
N THR A 49 -12.51 14.50 -17.34
CA THR A 49 -11.59 13.62 -16.60
C THR A 49 -12.44 12.56 -15.89
N PRO A 50 -12.25 11.24 -16.17
CA PRO A 50 -11.41 10.70 -17.25
C PRO A 50 -11.80 11.23 -18.64
N ALA A 51 -10.84 11.25 -19.58
CA ALA A 51 -11.12 11.69 -20.95
C ALA A 51 -12.15 10.76 -21.61
N ASN A 52 -12.97 11.31 -22.53
CA ASN A 52 -13.90 10.47 -23.29
C ASN A 52 -13.15 9.40 -24.11
N GLY A 53 -13.52 8.15 -23.92
CA GLY A 53 -12.87 6.99 -24.53
C GLY A 53 -11.61 6.51 -23.81
N ALA A 54 -11.25 7.10 -22.67
CA ALA A 54 -10.11 6.65 -21.87
C ALA A 54 -10.27 5.18 -21.47
N THR A 55 -9.16 4.45 -21.47
CA THR A 55 -9.06 3.07 -21.04
C THR A 55 -8.10 2.97 -19.86
N ASP A 56 -8.05 1.84 -19.20
CA ASP A 56 -7.12 1.56 -18.09
C ASP A 56 -7.33 2.46 -16.85
N ILE A 57 -8.57 2.89 -16.61
CA ILE A 57 -8.95 3.66 -15.45
C ILE A 57 -9.01 2.74 -14.22
N ALA A 58 -8.39 3.14 -13.12
CA ALA A 58 -8.43 2.38 -11.87
C ALA A 58 -9.87 2.06 -11.45
N THR A 59 -10.10 0.83 -10.95
CA THR A 59 -11.39 0.43 -10.35
C THR A 59 -11.57 1.09 -8.98
N GLY A 60 -12.80 1.13 -8.49
CA GLY A 60 -13.11 1.73 -7.20
C GLY A 60 -13.80 3.08 -7.34
N SER A 61 -13.34 4.06 -6.61
CA SER A 61 -13.89 5.42 -6.58
C SER A 61 -13.17 6.30 -7.60
N ILE A 62 -13.88 6.69 -8.63
CA ILE A 62 -13.35 7.41 -9.78
C ILE A 62 -13.80 8.86 -9.71
N SER A 63 -12.88 9.79 -9.55
CA SER A 63 -13.18 11.23 -9.63
C SER A 63 -13.50 11.62 -11.06
N VAL A 64 -14.64 12.23 -11.26
CA VAL A 64 -15.11 12.71 -12.56
C VAL A 64 -15.21 14.23 -12.56
N GLN A 65 -14.64 14.85 -13.59
CA GLN A 65 -14.77 16.28 -13.82
C GLN A 65 -15.21 16.54 -15.27
N VAL A 66 -16.16 17.47 -15.46
CA VAL A 66 -16.57 17.98 -16.77
C VAL A 66 -16.28 19.47 -16.79
N SER A 67 -15.42 19.91 -17.71
CA SER A 67 -15.01 21.31 -17.84
C SER A 67 -15.75 21.98 -18.99
N TYR A 68 -16.27 23.17 -18.75
CA TYR A 68 -17.04 23.98 -19.69
C TYR A 68 -16.24 25.20 -20.19
N ASP A 69 -16.69 25.78 -21.30
CA ASP A 69 -16.08 26.97 -21.91
C ASP A 69 -16.23 28.25 -21.07
N LYS A 70 -17.22 28.29 -20.17
CA LYS A 70 -17.53 29.41 -19.27
C LYS A 70 -17.94 28.93 -17.88
N ASP A 71 -18.01 29.86 -16.92
CA ASP A 71 -18.52 29.58 -15.59
C ASP A 71 -20.00 29.13 -15.65
N VAL A 72 -20.31 28.09 -14.91
CA VAL A 72 -21.62 27.42 -14.95
C VAL A 72 -22.28 27.35 -13.57
N ASN A 73 -23.59 27.18 -13.56
CA ASN A 73 -24.39 26.90 -12.39
C ASN A 73 -25.05 25.51 -12.54
N MET A 74 -25.25 24.83 -11.43
CA MET A 74 -26.01 23.59 -11.39
C MET A 74 -27.48 23.89 -11.05
N SER A 75 -28.37 23.13 -11.66
CA SER A 75 -29.83 23.19 -11.36
C SER A 75 -30.08 22.79 -9.91
N ASN A 76 -31.06 23.48 -9.29
CA ASN A 76 -31.60 23.12 -7.97
C ASN A 76 -32.66 22.01 -8.03
N ASP A 77 -33.02 21.53 -9.22
CA ASP A 77 -33.96 20.43 -9.40
C ASP A 77 -33.35 19.11 -8.93
N PRO A 78 -33.83 18.49 -7.85
CA PRO A 78 -33.25 17.25 -7.31
C PRO A 78 -33.41 16.04 -8.22
N SER A 79 -34.27 16.12 -9.24
CA SER A 79 -34.44 15.08 -10.25
C SER A 79 -33.29 15.08 -11.28
N LEU A 80 -32.64 16.23 -11.45
CA LEU A 80 -31.50 16.37 -12.38
C LEU A 80 -30.18 16.04 -11.68
N LYS A 81 -29.56 14.97 -12.10
CA LYS A 81 -28.25 14.50 -11.63
C LYS A 81 -27.52 13.75 -12.72
N PRO A 82 -26.18 13.60 -12.64
CA PRO A 82 -25.47 12.71 -13.56
C PRO A 82 -26.04 11.29 -13.52
N VAL A 83 -26.26 10.70 -14.68
CA VAL A 83 -26.74 9.31 -14.83
C VAL A 83 -25.56 8.43 -15.20
N ILE A 84 -25.34 7.38 -14.44
CA ILE A 84 -24.20 6.48 -14.60
C ILE A 84 -24.69 5.09 -15.01
N SER A 85 -24.01 4.51 -16.00
CA SER A 85 -24.17 3.10 -16.40
C SER A 85 -22.81 2.42 -16.33
N GLY A 86 -22.76 1.19 -15.83
CA GLY A 86 -21.50 0.49 -15.56
C GLY A 86 -20.80 0.90 -14.26
N GLY A 87 -21.54 1.56 -13.38
CA GLY A 87 -21.11 2.03 -12.08
C GLY A 87 -22.24 2.74 -11.36
N THR A 88 -21.94 3.38 -10.23
CA THR A 88 -22.92 4.14 -9.43
C THR A 88 -22.39 5.54 -9.11
N LEU A 89 -23.29 6.53 -9.09
CA LEU A 89 -22.95 7.87 -8.60
C LEU A 89 -22.75 7.81 -7.07
N SER A 90 -21.61 8.29 -6.58
CA SER A 90 -21.29 8.36 -5.16
C SER A 90 -21.39 9.81 -4.68
N GLY A 91 -22.23 10.04 -3.67
CA GLY A 91 -22.44 11.39 -3.13
C GLY A 91 -23.16 12.33 -4.10
N SER A 92 -22.96 13.63 -3.91
CA SER A 92 -23.58 14.71 -4.69
C SER A 92 -22.59 15.31 -5.68
N ALA A 93 -23.07 15.69 -6.85
CA ALA A 93 -22.31 16.51 -7.79
C ALA A 93 -22.21 17.96 -7.29
N SER A 94 -21.14 18.66 -7.64
CA SER A 94 -20.90 20.05 -7.30
C SER A 94 -20.31 20.83 -8.47
N VAL A 95 -20.53 22.16 -8.50
CA VAL A 95 -19.98 23.06 -9.49
C VAL A 95 -19.05 24.06 -8.82
N SER A 96 -17.89 24.30 -9.43
CA SER A 96 -16.97 25.36 -9.05
C SER A 96 -16.40 25.99 -10.33
N GLY A 97 -16.75 27.29 -10.57
CA GLY A 97 -16.38 27.99 -11.79
C GLY A 97 -16.85 27.25 -13.04
N LYS A 98 -15.93 26.81 -13.85
CA LYS A 98 -16.19 26.10 -15.12
C LYS A 98 -16.34 24.59 -14.97
N ASN A 99 -16.23 24.03 -13.77
CA ASN A 99 -16.13 22.59 -13.57
C ASN A 99 -17.32 22.02 -12.80
N LEU A 100 -17.94 20.99 -13.37
CA LEU A 100 -18.83 20.06 -12.67
C LEU A 100 -17.98 18.89 -12.19
N SER A 101 -18.04 18.55 -10.90
CA SER A 101 -17.27 17.47 -10.27
C SER A 101 -18.18 16.53 -9.48
N PHE A 102 -17.93 15.23 -9.56
CA PHE A 102 -18.61 14.17 -8.81
C PHE A 102 -17.78 12.90 -8.81
N THR A 103 -18.20 11.90 -8.05
CA THR A 103 -17.51 10.60 -7.94
C THR A 103 -18.39 9.49 -8.50
N VAL A 104 -17.76 8.56 -9.22
CA VAL A 104 -18.39 7.32 -9.71
C VAL A 104 -17.69 6.13 -9.04
N ASN A 105 -18.47 5.22 -8.43
CA ASN A 105 -17.96 3.95 -7.94
C ASN A 105 -18.15 2.86 -9.00
N CYS A 106 -17.05 2.22 -9.39
CA CYS A 106 -17.02 1.05 -10.25
C CYS A 106 -15.91 0.10 -9.79
N SER A 107 -16.28 -0.98 -9.12
CA SER A 107 -15.36 -2.01 -8.62
C SER A 107 -14.96 -3.04 -9.66
N ASP A 108 -15.66 -3.09 -10.80
CA ASP A 108 -15.49 -4.13 -11.81
C ASP A 108 -14.41 -3.76 -12.82
N TYR A 109 -13.58 -4.74 -13.16
CA TYR A 109 -12.58 -4.64 -14.22
C TYR A 109 -13.23 -4.67 -15.61
N GLU A 110 -12.53 -4.16 -16.61
CA GLU A 110 -12.93 -4.16 -18.04
C GLU A 110 -14.33 -3.64 -18.30
N THR A 111 -14.83 -2.82 -17.39
CA THR A 111 -16.20 -2.29 -17.42
C THR A 111 -16.23 -0.93 -18.08
N LYS A 112 -17.05 -0.82 -19.12
CA LYS A 112 -17.35 0.47 -19.74
C LYS A 112 -18.30 1.25 -18.86
N VAL A 113 -17.80 2.33 -18.27
CA VAL A 113 -18.61 3.30 -17.53
C VAL A 113 -19.06 4.38 -18.49
N THR A 114 -20.36 4.62 -18.57
CA THR A 114 -20.96 5.72 -19.35
C THR A 114 -21.55 6.74 -18.40
N VAL A 115 -21.15 7.97 -18.59
CA VAL A 115 -21.64 9.13 -17.84
C VAL A 115 -22.51 9.98 -18.78
N LYS A 116 -23.72 10.29 -18.35
CA LYS A 116 -24.64 11.16 -19.04
C LYS A 116 -25.00 12.36 -18.16
N ILE A 117 -24.71 13.55 -18.63
CA ILE A 117 -25.11 14.81 -18.02
C ILE A 117 -26.42 15.24 -18.68
N PRO A 118 -27.56 15.18 -18.00
CA PRO A 118 -28.84 15.48 -18.63
C PRO A 118 -28.94 16.96 -18.98
N LYS A 119 -29.69 17.24 -20.05
CA LYS A 119 -30.05 18.63 -20.42
C LYS A 119 -30.71 19.35 -19.23
N GLY A 120 -30.26 20.56 -18.95
CA GLY A 120 -30.78 21.38 -17.89
C GLY A 120 -30.14 21.18 -16.51
N LEU A 121 -29.28 20.16 -16.33
CA LEU A 121 -28.49 20.03 -15.10
C LEU A 121 -27.53 21.22 -14.95
N ILE A 122 -26.90 21.61 -16.05
CA ILE A 122 -25.89 22.67 -16.10
C ILE A 122 -26.38 23.80 -17.00
N GLY A 123 -26.08 25.05 -16.63
CA GLY A 123 -26.48 26.22 -17.41
C GLY A 123 -25.81 27.49 -16.93
N VAL A 124 -26.13 28.57 -17.63
CA VAL A 124 -25.92 29.97 -17.22
C VAL A 124 -27.27 30.70 -17.15
N THR A 125 -27.34 31.87 -16.54
CA THR A 125 -28.57 32.67 -16.53
C THR A 125 -29.03 32.91 -17.96
N GLY A 126 -30.20 32.36 -18.33
CA GLY A 126 -30.82 32.52 -19.65
C GLY A 126 -30.48 31.47 -20.70
N ALA A 127 -29.57 30.49 -20.43
CA ALA A 127 -29.25 29.41 -21.37
C ALA A 127 -28.80 28.13 -20.65
N LEU A 128 -29.37 26.99 -21.04
CA LEU A 128 -29.05 25.65 -20.49
C LEU A 128 -28.15 24.91 -21.42
N ALA A 129 -27.19 24.17 -20.85
CA ALA A 129 -26.33 23.22 -21.61
C ALA A 129 -27.19 22.09 -22.19
N ASP A 130 -26.83 21.64 -23.36
CA ASP A 130 -27.41 20.43 -23.97
C ASP A 130 -26.95 19.18 -23.20
N GLU A 131 -27.64 18.07 -23.44
CA GLU A 131 -27.24 16.76 -22.94
C GLU A 131 -25.84 16.41 -23.46
N TYR A 132 -24.98 15.90 -22.57
CA TYR A 132 -23.67 15.45 -22.93
C TYR A 132 -23.39 14.05 -22.36
N SER A 133 -22.80 13.17 -23.17
CA SER A 133 -22.45 11.83 -22.74
C SER A 133 -21.00 11.51 -23.13
N PHE A 134 -20.31 10.85 -22.23
CA PHE A 134 -18.96 10.32 -22.48
C PHE A 134 -18.79 8.99 -21.76
N SER A 135 -17.74 8.26 -22.08
CA SER A 135 -17.46 6.99 -21.45
C SER A 135 -15.96 6.78 -21.26
N PHE A 136 -15.63 5.94 -20.31
CA PHE A 136 -14.28 5.40 -20.09
C PHE A 136 -14.39 3.93 -19.72
N THR A 137 -13.29 3.20 -19.75
CA THR A 137 -13.25 1.78 -19.41
C THR A 137 -12.26 1.56 -18.28
N THR A 138 -12.67 0.80 -17.28
CA THR A 138 -11.78 0.39 -16.18
C THR A 138 -10.71 -0.56 -16.68
N LYS A 139 -9.60 -0.63 -15.96
CA LYS A 139 -8.45 -1.46 -16.32
C LYS A 139 -8.81 -2.94 -16.46
N LYS A 140 -7.98 -3.64 -17.21
CA LYS A 140 -8.10 -5.09 -17.38
C LYS A 140 -7.97 -5.79 -16.04
N LYS A 141 -8.71 -6.87 -15.87
CA LYS A 141 -8.49 -7.79 -14.77
C LYS A 141 -7.06 -8.34 -14.88
N PRO A 142 -6.29 -8.38 -13.77
CA PRO A 142 -5.01 -9.05 -13.77
C PRO A 142 -5.14 -10.46 -14.33
N GLU A 143 -4.27 -10.83 -15.26
CA GLU A 143 -4.26 -12.19 -15.79
C GLU A 143 -3.96 -13.17 -14.66
N ALA A 144 -4.66 -14.29 -14.64
CA ALA A 144 -4.39 -15.36 -13.70
C ALA A 144 -3.00 -15.95 -14.04
N LEU A 145 -1.97 -15.53 -13.32
CA LEU A 145 -0.66 -16.11 -13.45
C LEU A 145 -0.71 -17.58 -13.01
N ASN A 146 -0.02 -18.45 -13.74
CA ASN A 146 0.11 -19.87 -13.44
C ASN A 146 1.59 -20.26 -13.52
N ASN A 147 2.34 -19.91 -12.50
CA ASN A 147 3.77 -20.19 -12.36
C ASN A 147 4.06 -20.71 -10.94
N ASP A 148 5.31 -21.05 -10.66
CA ASP A 148 5.72 -21.60 -9.36
C ASP A 148 5.47 -20.61 -8.22
N ALA A 149 5.59 -19.30 -8.48
CA ALA A 149 5.32 -18.26 -7.49
C ALA A 149 3.84 -18.28 -7.06
N THR A 150 2.92 -18.39 -8.01
CA THR A 150 1.48 -18.49 -7.71
C THR A 150 1.13 -19.82 -7.04
N ALA A 151 1.79 -20.92 -7.43
CA ALA A 151 1.61 -22.21 -6.78
C ALA A 151 2.07 -22.16 -5.32
N LEU A 152 3.19 -21.48 -5.04
CA LEU A 152 3.69 -21.30 -3.68
C LEU A 152 2.78 -20.39 -2.84
N ALA A 153 2.27 -19.30 -3.41
CA ALA A 153 1.32 -18.43 -2.74
C ALA A 153 0.05 -19.20 -2.32
N LYS A 154 -0.45 -20.09 -3.18
CA LYS A 154 -1.58 -20.99 -2.85
C LYS A 154 -1.21 -22.01 -1.77
N LYS A 155 0.01 -22.56 -1.77
CA LYS A 155 0.50 -23.49 -0.75
C LYS A 155 0.57 -22.81 0.61
N LEU A 156 1.15 -21.61 0.68
CA LEU A 156 1.23 -20.81 1.91
C LEU A 156 -0.17 -20.37 2.37
N GLY A 157 -1.04 -20.00 1.44
CA GLY A 157 -2.44 -19.65 1.69
C GLY A 157 -2.61 -18.51 2.67
N TRP A 158 -3.60 -18.66 3.56
CA TRP A 158 -3.81 -17.74 4.67
C TRP A 158 -3.11 -18.27 5.93
N GLY A 159 -2.40 -17.38 6.63
CA GLY A 159 -1.58 -17.73 7.77
C GLY A 159 -1.86 -16.92 9.03
N TRP A 160 -1.19 -17.34 10.10
CA TRP A 160 -1.25 -16.71 11.41
C TRP A 160 0.16 -16.61 12.02
N ASN A 161 0.45 -15.50 12.71
CA ASN A 161 1.72 -15.32 13.40
C ASN A 161 1.64 -15.86 14.84
N LEU A 162 2.56 -16.75 15.21
CA LEU A 162 2.87 -17.02 16.59
C LEU A 162 3.79 -15.90 17.10
N GLY A 163 3.19 -14.75 17.42
CA GLY A 163 3.86 -13.57 17.97
C GLY A 163 3.73 -13.49 19.48
N ASN A 164 4.52 -12.61 20.09
CA ASN A 164 4.56 -12.32 21.53
C ASN A 164 4.87 -13.54 22.40
N HIS A 165 5.64 -14.49 21.87
CA HIS A 165 6.10 -15.66 22.63
C HIS A 165 7.62 -15.85 22.50
N PHE A 166 8.13 -16.36 21.37
CA PHE A 166 9.56 -16.50 21.14
C PHE A 166 10.23 -15.22 20.61
N ASP A 167 9.48 -14.26 20.19
CA ASP A 167 9.94 -12.96 19.71
C ASP A 167 10.09 -11.90 20.80
N THR A 168 9.76 -12.23 22.05
CA THR A 168 9.96 -11.30 23.18
C THR A 168 11.44 -10.91 23.30
N SER A 169 11.69 -9.62 23.39
CA SER A 169 13.04 -9.08 23.52
C SER A 169 13.26 -8.46 24.91
N SER A 170 14.48 -8.61 25.45
CA SER A 170 14.89 -8.12 26.78
C SER A 170 15.34 -6.67 26.77
N GLY A 171 14.88 -5.84 25.99
CA GLY A 171 15.30 -4.43 25.96
C GLY A 171 14.22 -3.46 26.37
N GLN A 172 13.00 -3.93 26.46
CA GLN A 172 11.86 -3.11 26.83
C GLN A 172 11.57 -3.22 28.33
N ASP A 173 11.67 -2.10 29.02
CA ASP A 173 11.19 -1.89 30.39
C ASP A 173 11.84 -2.74 31.50
N GLY A 174 13.11 -3.15 31.35
CA GLY A 174 13.84 -3.88 32.39
C GLY A 174 13.34 -5.30 32.63
N VAL A 175 12.69 -5.87 31.64
CA VAL A 175 12.11 -7.22 31.66
C VAL A 175 13.22 -8.29 31.62
N PRO A 176 13.13 -9.35 32.43
CA PRO A 176 14.04 -10.48 32.36
C PRO A 176 13.98 -11.15 30.98
N ASN A 177 15.12 -11.69 30.55
CA ASN A 177 15.25 -12.49 29.35
C ASN A 177 14.44 -13.79 29.48
N GLN A 178 13.13 -13.74 29.17
CA GLN A 178 12.22 -14.84 29.33
C GLN A 178 11.23 -14.87 28.16
N TRP A 179 11.24 -15.94 27.39
CA TRP A 179 10.23 -16.13 26.34
C TRP A 179 8.84 -16.32 26.95
N GLY A 180 7.82 -15.89 26.23
CA GLY A 180 6.43 -15.85 26.72
C GLY A 180 6.12 -14.72 27.70
N TYR A 181 7.00 -13.73 27.85
CA TYR A 181 6.81 -12.64 28.82
C TYR A 181 5.66 -11.68 28.47
N TRP A 182 5.37 -11.46 27.19
CA TRP A 182 4.31 -10.53 26.79
C TRP A 182 2.88 -11.11 26.93
N ASP A 183 2.65 -11.85 28.02
CA ASP A 183 1.37 -12.37 28.46
C ASP A 183 0.60 -13.29 27.47
N ASN A 184 1.25 -13.79 26.44
CA ASN A 184 0.64 -14.82 25.62
C ASN A 184 0.69 -16.18 26.32
N ALA A 185 -0.40 -16.93 26.18
CA ALA A 185 -0.45 -18.30 26.65
C ALA A 185 0.66 -19.14 26.00
N THR A 186 1.30 -20.01 26.77
CA THR A 186 2.27 -20.98 26.27
C THR A 186 1.64 -21.79 25.14
N PRO A 187 2.26 -21.84 23.94
CA PRO A 187 1.74 -22.63 22.82
C PRO A 187 1.63 -24.12 23.21
N THR A 188 0.61 -24.76 22.69
CA THR A 188 0.38 -26.19 22.88
C THR A 188 0.09 -26.87 21.55
N GLN A 189 0.23 -28.19 21.47
CA GLN A 189 -0.14 -28.93 20.26
C GLN A 189 -1.59 -28.65 19.82
N ALA A 190 -2.51 -28.46 20.78
CA ALA A 190 -3.90 -28.14 20.50
C ALA A 190 -4.08 -26.81 19.75
N LEU A 191 -3.22 -25.81 19.98
CA LEU A 191 -3.24 -24.57 19.24
C LEU A 191 -3.13 -24.82 17.74
N TYR A 192 -2.12 -25.58 17.31
CA TYR A 192 -1.87 -25.85 15.88
C TYR A 192 -3.00 -26.69 15.25
N THR A 193 -3.54 -27.65 15.99
CA THR A 193 -4.71 -28.43 15.55
C THR A 193 -5.93 -27.54 15.33
N ASN A 194 -6.17 -26.60 16.25
CA ASN A 194 -7.29 -25.65 16.15
C ASN A 194 -7.11 -24.65 15.02
N LEU A 195 -5.88 -24.13 14.82
CA LEU A 195 -5.56 -23.25 13.69
C LEU A 195 -5.84 -23.96 12.35
N LYS A 196 -5.40 -25.22 12.22
CA LYS A 196 -5.69 -26.03 11.03
C LYS A 196 -7.18 -26.22 10.81
N ALA A 197 -7.91 -26.54 11.86
CA ALA A 197 -9.37 -26.70 11.81
C ALA A 197 -10.10 -25.39 11.44
N ALA A 198 -9.54 -24.25 11.82
CA ALA A 198 -10.02 -22.92 11.42
C ALA A 198 -9.68 -22.53 9.98
N GLY A 199 -8.95 -23.37 9.23
CA GLY A 199 -8.60 -23.12 7.83
C GLY A 199 -7.24 -22.43 7.61
N VAL A 200 -6.47 -22.20 8.68
CA VAL A 200 -5.10 -21.68 8.56
C VAL A 200 -4.22 -22.67 7.80
N SER A 201 -3.44 -22.19 6.88
CA SER A 201 -2.50 -22.97 6.06
C SER A 201 -1.06 -22.86 6.53
N THR A 202 -0.68 -21.70 7.08
CA THR A 202 0.70 -21.37 7.46
C THR A 202 0.75 -20.73 8.84
N VAL A 203 1.73 -21.11 9.65
CA VAL A 203 2.10 -20.41 10.89
C VAL A 203 3.47 -19.79 10.70
N ARG A 204 3.59 -18.48 10.92
CA ARG A 204 4.88 -17.82 11.02
C ARG A 204 5.31 -17.83 12.49
N VAL A 205 6.37 -18.55 12.79
CA VAL A 205 6.94 -18.68 14.13
C VAL A 205 8.00 -17.60 14.28
N CYS A 206 7.65 -16.55 15.00
CA CYS A 206 8.48 -15.38 15.24
C CYS A 206 9.48 -15.68 16.35
N VAL A 207 10.80 -15.62 16.08
CA VAL A 207 11.83 -16.02 17.04
C VAL A 207 12.96 -15.00 17.15
N THR A 208 13.18 -14.48 18.34
CA THR A 208 14.33 -13.65 18.71
C THR A 208 15.42 -14.55 19.32
N TRP A 209 16.51 -14.73 18.61
CA TRP A 209 17.59 -15.65 18.98
C TRP A 209 18.66 -15.00 19.86
N GLY A 210 18.95 -13.73 19.61
CA GLY A 210 20.09 -13.03 20.18
C GLY A 210 20.09 -12.95 21.70
N ASN A 211 18.91 -12.95 22.32
CA ASN A 211 18.75 -12.91 23.77
C ASN A 211 19.02 -14.26 24.44
N TYR A 212 19.03 -15.34 23.67
CA TYR A 212 19.22 -16.72 24.13
C TYR A 212 20.50 -17.32 23.56
N GLN A 213 21.50 -16.47 23.32
CA GLN A 213 22.84 -16.87 22.86
C GLN A 213 23.90 -16.56 23.93
N THR A 214 24.94 -17.39 23.99
CA THR A 214 26.17 -17.01 24.72
C THR A 214 26.86 -15.84 24.02
N ALA A 215 27.88 -15.25 24.68
CA ALA A 215 28.88 -14.48 23.94
C ALA A 215 29.56 -15.38 22.88
N ASP A 216 30.38 -14.80 21.98
CA ASP A 216 31.09 -15.59 20.96
C ASP A 216 31.53 -16.97 21.55
N PRO A 217 31.16 -18.09 20.91
CA PRO A 217 30.75 -18.30 19.52
C PRO A 217 29.24 -18.19 19.22
N TRP A 218 28.46 -17.46 20.00
CA TRP A 218 27.02 -17.22 19.79
C TRP A 218 26.17 -18.50 19.83
N THR A 219 26.48 -19.39 20.79
CA THR A 219 25.75 -20.65 20.93
C THR A 219 24.33 -20.38 21.46
N ILE A 220 23.33 -20.85 20.72
CA ILE A 220 21.91 -20.76 21.12
C ILE A 220 21.68 -21.70 22.31
N ASP A 221 20.93 -21.23 23.31
CA ASP A 221 20.50 -22.06 24.45
C ASP A 221 19.75 -23.30 23.95
N ALA A 222 20.16 -24.47 24.43
CA ALA A 222 19.65 -25.76 23.96
C ALA A 222 18.17 -25.97 24.32
N ASN A 223 17.71 -25.46 25.48
CA ASN A 223 16.31 -25.57 25.90
C ASN A 223 15.45 -24.66 25.03
N TYR A 224 15.91 -23.43 24.75
CA TYR A 224 15.22 -22.51 23.86
C TYR A 224 15.08 -23.09 22.45
N MET A 225 16.14 -23.63 21.87
CA MET A 225 16.10 -24.30 20.57
C MET A 225 15.13 -25.50 20.59
N ALA A 226 15.10 -26.27 21.67
CA ALA A 226 14.19 -27.42 21.81
C ALA A 226 12.72 -26.98 21.88
N GLU A 227 12.41 -25.88 22.56
CA GLU A 227 11.06 -25.32 22.60
C GLU A 227 10.60 -24.82 21.22
N VAL A 228 11.44 -24.09 20.50
CA VAL A 228 11.14 -23.65 19.13
C VAL A 228 10.91 -24.86 18.23
N LYS A 229 11.81 -25.85 18.31
CA LYS A 229 11.68 -27.11 17.55
C LYS A 229 10.39 -27.84 17.83
N GLN A 230 9.98 -27.92 19.09
CA GLN A 230 8.73 -28.56 19.50
C GLN A 230 7.51 -27.89 18.84
N ASN A 231 7.49 -26.57 18.74
CA ASN A 231 6.40 -25.83 18.09
C ASN A 231 6.38 -26.08 16.58
N VAL A 232 7.54 -26.15 15.92
CA VAL A 232 7.64 -26.57 14.51
C VAL A 232 7.14 -28.01 14.31
N ASP A 233 7.47 -28.93 15.22
CA ASP A 233 7.03 -30.33 15.18
C ASP A 233 5.49 -30.43 15.35
N TRP A 234 4.90 -29.66 16.23
CA TRP A 234 3.42 -29.60 16.40
C TRP A 234 2.71 -29.02 15.17
N ALA A 235 3.27 -28.00 14.56
CA ALA A 235 2.74 -27.45 13.32
C ALA A 235 2.80 -28.46 12.16
N GLU A 236 3.93 -29.15 12.01
CA GLU A 236 4.11 -30.26 11.04
C GLU A 236 3.06 -31.36 11.26
N ALA A 237 2.89 -31.81 12.51
CA ALA A 237 1.92 -32.83 12.86
C ALA A 237 0.48 -32.42 12.57
N ALA A 238 0.16 -31.13 12.65
CA ALA A 238 -1.14 -30.57 12.29
C ALA A 238 -1.31 -30.38 10.77
N GLY A 239 -0.27 -30.58 9.95
CA GLY A 239 -0.30 -30.38 8.51
C GLY A 239 -0.30 -28.89 8.11
N LEU A 240 0.34 -28.05 8.90
CA LEU A 240 0.56 -26.62 8.63
C LEU A 240 1.91 -26.41 7.96
N ASN A 241 2.01 -25.41 7.11
CA ASN A 241 3.29 -24.84 6.72
C ASN A 241 3.82 -23.97 7.87
N VAL A 242 5.15 -23.85 7.93
CA VAL A 242 5.84 -23.03 8.93
C VAL A 242 6.81 -22.08 8.24
N ILE A 243 6.76 -20.80 8.59
CA ILE A 243 7.82 -19.84 8.30
C ILE A 243 8.54 -19.56 9.62
N LEU A 244 9.82 -19.89 9.70
CA LEU A 244 10.67 -19.66 10.87
C LEU A 244 11.67 -18.56 10.58
N ASN A 245 11.76 -17.55 11.43
CA ASN A 245 12.56 -16.36 11.17
C ASN A 245 13.56 -16.01 12.29
N MET A 246 14.28 -14.93 12.03
CA MET A 246 15.04 -14.13 12.99
C MET A 246 14.27 -12.81 13.17
N HIS A 247 13.70 -12.58 14.40
CA HIS A 247 12.64 -11.58 14.56
C HIS A 247 13.11 -10.25 15.16
N HIS A 248 13.30 -10.12 16.48
CA HIS A 248 13.73 -8.88 17.16
C HIS A 248 15.15 -8.95 17.68
N ASP A 249 16.07 -9.46 16.90
CA ASP A 249 17.47 -9.56 17.28
C ASP A 249 18.14 -8.18 17.27
N GLU A 250 18.41 -7.62 18.44
CA GLU A 250 18.83 -6.22 18.63
C GLU A 250 20.11 -5.83 17.87
N TYR A 251 21.03 -6.78 17.64
CA TYR A 251 22.30 -6.47 16.97
C TYR A 251 22.16 -6.05 15.50
N TRP A 252 21.05 -6.33 14.83
CA TRP A 252 20.81 -5.82 13.50
C TRP A 252 20.32 -4.36 13.47
N GLN A 253 19.88 -3.79 14.61
CA GLN A 253 19.58 -2.36 14.70
C GLN A 253 20.83 -1.49 14.50
N ASP A 254 22.01 -2.10 14.59
CA ASP A 254 23.27 -1.48 14.23
C ASP A 254 23.51 -1.33 12.72
N ILE A 255 22.50 -1.59 11.87
CA ILE A 255 22.65 -1.53 10.40
C ILE A 255 23.21 -0.19 9.93
N LYS A 256 22.88 0.91 10.55
CA LYS A 256 23.44 2.23 10.23
C LYS A 256 24.93 2.30 10.55
N GLN A 257 25.35 1.75 11.65
CA GLN A 257 26.75 1.71 12.05
C GLN A 257 27.51 0.71 11.15
N ALA A 258 26.94 -0.46 10.91
CA ALA A 258 27.47 -1.46 9.99
C ALA A 258 27.66 -0.90 8.57
N ALA A 259 26.69 -0.16 8.07
CA ALA A 259 26.76 0.47 6.74
C ALA A 259 27.89 1.51 6.61
N SER A 260 28.39 2.02 7.73
CA SER A 260 29.43 3.05 7.79
C SER A 260 30.76 2.53 8.31
N ASN A 261 30.79 1.34 8.92
CA ASN A 261 31.97 0.77 9.58
C ASN A 261 32.10 -0.72 9.29
N ASN A 262 33.09 -1.08 8.48
CA ASN A 262 33.32 -2.46 8.06
C ASN A 262 33.61 -3.44 9.21
N ILE A 263 34.28 -2.98 10.29
CA ILE A 263 34.55 -3.85 11.45
C ILE A 263 33.23 -4.24 12.14
N ILE A 264 32.32 -3.27 12.33
CA ILE A 264 31.01 -3.53 12.90
C ILE A 264 30.22 -4.47 11.99
N ASN A 265 30.22 -4.20 10.68
CA ASN A 265 29.54 -5.05 9.69
C ASN A 265 30.02 -6.51 9.73
N GLU A 266 31.34 -6.73 9.76
CA GLU A 266 31.90 -8.09 9.82
C GLU A 266 31.53 -8.81 11.14
N ASN A 267 31.52 -8.10 12.27
CA ASN A 267 31.08 -8.68 13.55
C ASN A 267 29.59 -9.07 13.54
N VAL A 268 28.73 -8.22 12.98
CA VAL A 268 27.30 -8.54 12.82
C VAL A 268 27.11 -9.73 11.89
N LYS A 269 27.80 -9.76 10.76
CA LYS A 269 27.78 -10.87 9.79
C LYS A 269 28.24 -12.20 10.40
N ASP A 270 29.29 -12.19 11.21
CA ASP A 270 29.76 -13.38 11.93
C ASP A 270 28.66 -13.94 12.84
N ARG A 271 28.01 -13.08 13.62
CA ARG A 271 26.90 -13.48 14.49
C ARG A 271 25.71 -14.02 13.70
N ILE A 272 25.30 -13.33 12.62
CA ILE A 272 24.22 -13.78 11.73
C ILE A 272 24.53 -15.18 11.18
N ALA A 273 25.73 -15.38 10.65
CA ALA A 273 26.13 -16.66 10.05
C ALA A 273 26.15 -17.80 11.07
N LYS A 274 26.70 -17.57 12.26
CA LYS A 274 26.73 -18.57 13.35
C LYS A 274 25.33 -18.91 13.86
N THR A 275 24.44 -17.92 13.98
CA THR A 275 23.06 -18.12 14.37
C THR A 275 22.31 -18.95 13.33
N TRP A 276 22.34 -18.54 12.05
CA TRP A 276 21.66 -19.26 10.98
C TRP A 276 22.25 -20.66 10.72
N THR A 277 23.53 -20.87 10.96
CA THR A 277 24.12 -22.23 10.88
C THR A 277 23.45 -23.15 11.89
N GLN A 278 23.29 -22.75 13.15
CA GLN A 278 22.66 -23.57 14.19
C GLN A 278 21.18 -23.84 13.89
N ILE A 279 20.45 -22.82 13.46
CA ILE A 279 19.05 -22.96 13.04
C ILE A 279 18.95 -23.95 11.88
N ALA A 280 19.69 -23.69 10.81
CA ALA A 280 19.64 -24.49 9.59
C ALA A 280 20.05 -25.96 9.82
N GLU A 281 21.08 -26.21 10.63
CA GLU A 281 21.48 -27.57 11.01
C GLU A 281 20.41 -28.28 11.83
N THR A 282 19.74 -27.58 12.75
CA THR A 282 18.67 -28.16 13.58
C THR A 282 17.49 -28.63 12.74
N PHE A 283 17.17 -27.91 11.68
CA PHE A 283 15.98 -28.16 10.87
C PHE A 283 16.27 -28.72 9.47
N LYS A 284 17.52 -29.12 9.15
CA LYS A 284 17.92 -29.51 7.80
C LYS A 284 17.16 -30.70 7.21
N ASP A 285 16.67 -31.60 8.08
CA ASP A 285 15.95 -32.79 7.67
C ASP A 285 14.42 -32.58 7.58
N LYS A 286 13.94 -31.40 7.99
CA LYS A 286 12.52 -31.05 7.88
C LYS A 286 12.12 -30.87 6.42
N GLY A 287 10.92 -31.35 6.08
CA GLY A 287 10.38 -31.34 4.72
C GLY A 287 10.05 -29.95 4.20
N ASP A 288 9.38 -29.93 3.07
CA ASP A 288 9.03 -28.73 2.30
C ASP A 288 7.85 -27.91 2.87
N PHE A 289 7.32 -28.33 4.02
CA PHE A 289 6.37 -27.53 4.82
C PHE A 289 7.07 -26.40 5.56
N LEU A 290 8.39 -26.52 5.83
CA LEU A 290 9.20 -25.55 6.54
C LEU A 290 9.89 -24.58 5.55
N PHE A 291 9.70 -23.29 5.81
CA PHE A 291 10.30 -22.15 5.13
C PHE A 291 11.15 -21.39 6.12
N PHE A 292 12.23 -20.78 5.66
CA PHE A 292 12.97 -19.82 6.48
C PHE A 292 12.72 -18.39 6.01
N GLU A 293 12.84 -17.43 6.93
CA GLU A 293 12.83 -16.01 6.63
C GLU A 293 14.06 -15.36 7.28
N SER A 294 14.90 -14.74 6.46
CA SER A 294 16.21 -14.25 6.91
C SER A 294 16.15 -13.31 8.09
N PHE A 295 15.23 -12.37 8.03
CA PHE A 295 15.01 -11.34 9.06
C PHE A 295 13.55 -10.93 9.09
N ASN A 296 13.14 -10.27 10.19
CA ASN A 296 11.87 -9.60 10.32
C ASN A 296 11.93 -8.19 9.68
N GLU A 297 11.98 -7.14 10.48
CA GLU A 297 11.90 -5.73 10.07
C GLU A 297 13.21 -5.01 10.36
N VAL A 298 14.27 -5.34 9.64
CA VAL A 298 15.57 -4.70 9.82
C VAL A 298 15.48 -3.22 9.50
N GLN A 299 15.66 -2.39 10.51
CA GLN A 299 15.66 -0.93 10.44
C GLN A 299 16.47 -0.36 11.61
N ASP A 300 16.90 0.88 11.57
CA ASP A 300 17.43 1.56 12.73
C ASP A 300 16.46 2.64 13.22
N GLY A 301 16.40 2.86 14.53
CA GLY A 301 15.48 3.80 15.14
C GLY A 301 15.66 5.26 14.70
N ASN A 302 16.80 5.60 14.12
CA ASN A 302 17.09 6.96 13.63
C ASN A 302 16.62 7.17 12.19
N TRP A 303 16.51 6.11 11.42
CA TRP A 303 15.96 6.12 10.06
C TRP A 303 14.45 6.01 10.06
N GLY A 304 13.90 5.58 11.19
CA GLY A 304 12.50 5.25 11.31
C GLY A 304 12.11 4.16 10.32
N TRP A 305 10.85 4.11 10.02
CA TRP A 305 10.24 3.10 9.14
C TRP A 305 10.39 3.44 7.64
N GLY A 306 11.36 4.28 7.29
CA GLY A 306 11.80 4.39 5.92
C GLY A 306 11.44 5.66 5.15
N ASP A 307 11.11 6.72 5.83
CA ASP A 307 10.86 7.99 5.15
C ASP A 307 12.14 8.76 4.78
N ASN A 308 13.30 8.29 5.23
CA ASN A 308 14.53 9.06 5.14
C ASN A 308 15.76 8.22 4.75
N LEU A 309 15.95 7.97 3.47
CA LEU A 309 17.15 7.34 2.90
C LEU A 309 18.29 8.35 2.71
N THR A 310 18.75 8.97 3.79
CA THR A 310 19.74 10.07 3.73
C THR A 310 21.18 9.61 3.55
N ASP A 311 21.48 8.32 3.63
CA ASP A 311 22.86 7.78 3.58
C ASP A 311 23.31 7.37 2.17
N GLY A 312 22.54 7.69 1.13
CA GLY A 312 22.82 7.29 -0.25
C GLY A 312 22.58 5.81 -0.53
N GLY A 313 21.73 5.15 0.24
CA GLY A 313 21.35 3.74 0.07
C GLY A 313 22.37 2.74 0.61
N LYS A 314 23.27 3.15 1.48
CA LYS A 314 24.27 2.24 2.09
C LYS A 314 23.62 1.16 2.94
N GLN A 315 22.56 1.50 3.68
CA GLN A 315 21.83 0.54 4.52
C GLN A 315 21.11 -0.50 3.67
N TYR A 316 20.60 -0.14 2.50
CA TYR A 316 20.09 -1.11 1.53
C TYR A 316 21.15 -2.13 1.10
N LYS A 317 22.34 -1.64 0.75
CA LYS A 317 23.45 -2.51 0.35
C LYS A 317 23.85 -3.44 1.47
N THR A 318 23.89 -2.94 2.70
CA THR A 318 24.24 -3.75 3.87
C THR A 318 23.18 -4.84 4.11
N LEU A 319 21.89 -4.51 4.04
CA LEU A 319 20.82 -5.50 4.18
C LEU A 319 20.81 -6.51 3.04
N ASN A 320 21.06 -6.09 1.79
CA ASN A 320 21.21 -7.01 0.67
C ASN A 320 22.39 -7.98 0.89
N GLU A 321 23.51 -7.49 1.43
CA GLU A 321 24.67 -8.31 1.79
C GLU A 321 24.33 -9.33 2.90
N TRP A 322 23.58 -8.90 3.92
CA TRP A 322 23.15 -9.78 5.01
C TRP A 322 22.14 -10.84 4.53
N ASN A 323 21.19 -10.47 3.69
CA ASN A 323 20.27 -11.41 3.07
C ASN A 323 21.03 -12.46 2.23
N GLN A 324 22.03 -12.04 1.44
CA GLN A 324 22.87 -12.95 0.67
C GLN A 324 23.68 -13.89 1.58
N LEU A 325 24.22 -13.37 2.68
CA LEU A 325 24.96 -14.17 3.67
C LEU A 325 24.06 -15.25 4.27
N VAL A 326 22.84 -14.92 4.66
CA VAL A 326 21.87 -15.88 5.25
C VAL A 326 21.55 -16.98 4.23
N VAL A 327 21.24 -16.62 2.99
CA VAL A 327 20.96 -17.62 1.93
C VAL A 327 22.16 -18.55 1.75
N ASN A 328 23.37 -18.01 1.64
CA ASN A 328 24.59 -18.83 1.47
C ASN A 328 24.81 -19.74 2.68
N THR A 329 24.62 -19.24 3.90
CA THR A 329 24.79 -19.99 5.14
C THR A 329 23.81 -21.17 5.22
N ILE A 330 22.52 -20.91 4.94
CA ILE A 330 21.49 -21.95 4.94
C ILE A 330 21.81 -23.02 3.89
N ARG A 331 22.18 -22.64 2.66
CA ARG A 331 22.53 -23.56 1.56
C ARG A 331 23.74 -24.45 1.90
N ALA A 332 24.71 -23.88 2.60
CA ALA A 332 25.95 -24.61 2.98
C ALA A 332 25.67 -25.76 3.96
N THR A 333 24.61 -25.77 4.72
CA THR A 333 24.25 -26.86 5.63
C THR A 333 23.77 -28.13 4.92
N GLY A 334 23.36 -28.01 3.65
CA GLY A 334 22.92 -29.15 2.84
C GLY A 334 21.58 -29.76 3.26
N GLY A 335 21.40 -31.06 3.01
CA GLY A 335 20.12 -31.73 3.28
C GLY A 335 18.95 -31.02 2.53
N ASN A 336 17.79 -30.93 3.13
CA ASN A 336 16.64 -30.24 2.55
C ASN A 336 16.84 -28.71 2.44
N ASN A 337 17.82 -28.17 3.16
CA ASN A 337 18.16 -26.75 3.07
C ASN A 337 18.79 -26.37 1.72
N ALA A 338 19.33 -27.32 0.97
CA ALA A 338 19.85 -27.08 -0.38
C ALA A 338 18.79 -26.50 -1.33
N THR A 339 17.51 -26.80 -1.09
CA THR A 339 16.38 -26.35 -1.93
C THR A 339 15.22 -25.73 -1.13
N ARG A 340 15.40 -25.46 0.16
CA ARG A 340 14.37 -24.84 1.00
C ARG A 340 14.07 -23.42 0.52
N TRP A 341 12.81 -23.03 0.51
CA TRP A 341 12.43 -21.65 0.27
C TRP A 341 12.88 -20.72 1.40
N ILE A 342 13.43 -19.58 1.05
CA ILE A 342 13.93 -18.57 1.97
C ILE A 342 13.29 -17.23 1.64
N GLY A 343 12.52 -16.68 2.58
CA GLY A 343 11.99 -15.33 2.53
C GLY A 343 13.08 -14.31 2.88
N VAL A 344 13.13 -13.22 2.14
CA VAL A 344 14.05 -12.10 2.40
C VAL A 344 13.29 -10.78 2.40
N PRO A 345 13.41 -9.96 3.45
CA PRO A 345 12.78 -8.66 3.51
C PRO A 345 13.61 -7.59 2.82
N ALA A 346 12.93 -6.56 2.32
CA ALA A 346 13.51 -5.25 2.10
C ALA A 346 13.65 -4.51 3.44
N TYR A 347 14.22 -3.30 3.43
CA TYR A 347 14.34 -2.45 4.61
C TYR A 347 12.97 -2.27 5.29
N ALA A 348 12.94 -2.49 6.61
CA ALA A 348 11.72 -2.46 7.44
C ALA A 348 10.58 -3.38 6.96
N SER A 349 10.86 -4.40 6.17
CA SER A 349 9.85 -5.24 5.47
C SER A 349 8.81 -4.43 4.69
N SER A 350 9.14 -3.19 4.31
CA SER A 350 8.22 -2.27 3.67
C SER A 350 8.00 -2.62 2.19
N PRO A 351 6.74 -2.72 1.72
CA PRO A 351 6.44 -2.88 0.30
C PRO A 351 7.04 -1.78 -0.57
N LYS A 352 7.06 -0.53 -0.07
CA LYS A 352 7.68 0.61 -0.75
C LYS A 352 9.14 0.32 -1.09
N PHE A 353 9.92 -0.16 -0.10
CA PHE A 353 11.33 -0.43 -0.31
C PHE A 353 11.58 -1.70 -1.11
N ALA A 354 10.71 -2.69 -1.01
CA ALA A 354 10.75 -3.85 -1.89
C ALA A 354 10.55 -3.47 -3.37
N LEU A 355 9.81 -2.39 -3.64
CA LEU A 355 9.57 -1.90 -4.99
C LEU A 355 10.68 -1.01 -5.55
N GLU A 356 11.59 -0.49 -4.72
CA GLU A 356 12.72 0.33 -5.15
C GLU A 356 13.87 -0.52 -5.74
N ASP A 357 14.66 0.09 -6.62
CA ASP A 357 15.81 -0.58 -7.28
C ASP A 357 16.98 -0.86 -6.32
N GLY A 358 16.99 -0.19 -5.16
CA GLY A 358 17.98 -0.41 -4.11
C GLY A 358 17.88 -1.79 -3.45
N PHE A 359 16.70 -2.40 -3.44
CA PHE A 359 16.50 -3.76 -2.96
C PHE A 359 16.85 -4.77 -4.04
N VAL A 360 17.88 -5.57 -3.78
CA VAL A 360 18.40 -6.60 -4.68
C VAL A 360 18.25 -7.96 -4.02
N LEU A 361 17.54 -8.86 -4.69
CA LEU A 361 17.39 -10.23 -4.21
C LEU A 361 18.71 -10.99 -4.21
N PRO A 362 18.95 -11.86 -3.21
CA PRO A 362 20.08 -12.76 -3.21
C PRO A 362 20.13 -13.64 -4.45
N THR A 363 21.33 -13.86 -4.96
CA THR A 363 21.60 -14.94 -5.92
C THR A 363 21.48 -16.29 -5.22
N ASP A 364 20.69 -17.18 -5.80
CA ASP A 364 20.48 -18.52 -5.26
C ASP A 364 20.44 -19.56 -6.39
N ALA A 365 21.35 -20.50 -6.38
CA ALA A 365 21.41 -21.56 -7.39
C ALA A 365 20.18 -22.47 -7.42
N ALA A 366 19.44 -22.53 -6.29
CA ALA A 366 18.19 -23.28 -6.20
C ALA A 366 16.99 -22.53 -6.76
N ASN A 367 17.10 -21.22 -7.01
CA ASN A 367 15.97 -20.33 -7.36
C ASN A 367 14.82 -20.43 -6.36
N ARG A 368 15.12 -20.48 -5.07
CA ARG A 368 14.17 -20.68 -3.98
C ARG A 368 14.19 -19.50 -2.98
N VAL A 369 14.29 -18.29 -3.49
CA VAL A 369 14.13 -17.04 -2.72
C VAL A 369 12.76 -16.46 -2.98
N MET A 370 12.12 -15.95 -1.95
CA MET A 370 10.83 -15.24 -1.99
C MET A 370 10.93 -13.91 -1.25
N VAL A 371 10.08 -12.95 -1.60
CA VAL A 371 10.06 -11.63 -0.98
C VAL A 371 9.10 -11.62 0.21
N SER A 372 9.59 -11.14 1.36
CA SER A 372 8.79 -10.85 2.54
C SER A 372 8.47 -9.36 2.62
N VAL A 373 7.21 -9.02 2.82
CA VAL A 373 6.77 -7.65 3.11
C VAL A 373 5.73 -7.65 4.24
N HIS A 374 5.63 -6.53 4.95
CA HIS A 374 4.57 -6.29 5.94
C HIS A 374 3.67 -5.18 5.45
N PHE A 375 2.37 -5.26 5.72
CA PHE A 375 1.42 -4.28 5.21
C PHE A 375 0.47 -3.79 6.31
N TYR A 376 0.73 -2.58 6.79
CA TYR A 376 -0.07 -1.91 7.81
C TYR A 376 -0.58 -0.53 7.36
N ASP A 377 -0.48 -0.23 6.05
CA ASP A 377 -0.87 1.10 5.56
C ASP A 377 -2.39 1.33 5.59
N PRO A 378 -2.84 2.42 6.19
CA PRO A 378 -2.06 3.44 6.90
C PRO A 378 -1.86 3.10 8.39
N ASN A 379 -0.64 3.22 8.91
CA ASN A 379 -0.29 2.95 10.31
C ASN A 379 -1.17 3.73 11.31
N THR A 380 -1.62 4.91 10.93
CA THR A 380 -2.53 5.72 11.75
C THR A 380 -3.89 5.08 11.99
N PHE A 381 -4.32 4.14 11.14
CA PHE A 381 -5.55 3.38 11.32
C PHE A 381 -5.30 1.99 11.92
N THR A 382 -4.21 1.35 11.49
CA THR A 382 -3.97 -0.06 11.78
C THR A 382 -3.18 -0.30 13.07
N LEU A 383 -2.26 0.61 13.42
CA LEU A 383 -1.34 0.43 14.55
C LEU A 383 -1.45 1.51 15.63
N THR A 384 -1.96 2.70 15.29
CA THR A 384 -2.01 3.82 16.23
C THR A 384 -3.38 3.87 16.91
N PRO A 385 -3.46 3.70 18.24
CA PRO A 385 -4.70 3.88 18.99
C PRO A 385 -5.29 5.30 18.84
N GLU A 386 -6.61 5.42 18.91
CA GLU A 386 -7.29 6.71 18.68
C GLU A 386 -6.91 7.79 19.70
N ASP A 387 -6.64 7.41 20.97
CA ASP A 387 -6.15 8.29 22.04
C ASP A 387 -4.74 8.83 21.79
N ASN A 388 -3.96 8.16 20.94
CA ASN A 388 -2.63 8.58 20.50
C ASN A 388 -2.63 9.26 19.11
N GLY A 389 -3.79 9.76 18.68
CA GLY A 389 -3.96 10.45 17.40
C GLY A 389 -4.23 9.55 16.21
N GLY A 390 -4.51 8.28 16.45
CA GLY A 390 -4.92 7.32 15.42
C GLY A 390 -6.23 7.70 14.74
N LYS A 391 -6.49 7.07 13.61
CA LYS A 391 -7.71 7.24 12.81
C LYS A 391 -8.69 6.11 13.11
N SER A 392 -9.97 6.43 13.13
CA SER A 392 -11.04 5.47 13.46
C SER A 392 -11.76 4.92 12.24
N GLU A 393 -11.49 5.44 11.05
CA GLU A 393 -12.16 5.03 9.82
C GLU A 393 -11.14 4.90 8.68
N TRP A 394 -11.47 4.06 7.68
CA TRP A 394 -10.65 3.82 6.50
C TRP A 394 -11.51 3.65 5.25
N GLY A 395 -10.94 4.04 4.09
CA GLY A 395 -11.57 3.86 2.78
C GLY A 395 -12.54 4.97 2.40
N HIS A 396 -13.17 4.81 1.24
CA HIS A 396 -13.96 5.87 0.60
C HIS A 396 -15.21 6.31 1.36
N THR A 397 -15.73 5.46 2.22
CA THR A 397 -16.93 5.78 3.00
C THR A 397 -16.63 6.39 4.37
N ALA A 398 -15.34 6.61 4.65
CA ALA A 398 -14.86 7.21 5.89
C ALA A 398 -15.25 8.69 5.98
N ALA A 399 -15.63 9.13 7.17
CA ALA A 399 -16.01 10.53 7.41
C ALA A 399 -14.76 11.44 7.39
N SER A 400 -14.95 12.67 6.93
CA SER A 400 -13.87 13.67 6.87
C SER A 400 -13.17 13.84 8.22
N GLY A 401 -11.85 13.83 8.21
CA GLY A 401 -10.99 13.93 9.40
C GLY A 401 -10.80 12.62 10.19
N LYS A 402 -11.56 11.56 9.88
CA LYS A 402 -11.49 10.26 10.55
C LYS A 402 -10.57 9.25 9.88
N TYR A 403 -10.05 9.57 8.72
CA TYR A 403 -9.16 8.70 7.92
C TYR A 403 -7.88 9.43 7.50
N GLN A 404 -6.91 8.66 7.04
CA GLN A 404 -5.69 9.20 6.41
C GLN A 404 -5.88 9.30 4.89
N THR A 405 -5.66 10.50 4.34
CA THR A 405 -5.74 10.74 2.90
C THR A 405 -4.64 9.97 2.15
N GLY A 406 -4.97 9.44 0.98
CA GLY A 406 -4.00 8.77 0.09
C GLY A 406 -3.64 7.33 0.47
N SER A 407 -4.25 6.78 1.51
CA SER A 407 -4.04 5.40 1.94
C SER A 407 -5.39 4.69 2.08
N ASN A 408 -6.06 4.54 0.97
CA ASN A 408 -7.40 3.95 0.81
C ASN A 408 -7.32 2.66 -0.03
N GLU A 409 -8.44 2.26 -0.60
CA GLU A 409 -8.57 1.05 -1.42
C GLU A 409 -7.60 1.06 -2.62
N GLU A 410 -7.43 2.20 -3.29
CA GLU A 410 -6.50 2.33 -4.42
C GLU A 410 -5.05 2.08 -4.00
N HIS A 411 -4.64 2.60 -2.83
CA HIS A 411 -3.28 2.38 -2.33
C HIS A 411 -2.97 0.89 -2.13
N VAL A 412 -3.92 0.13 -1.58
CA VAL A 412 -3.79 -1.34 -1.42
C VAL A 412 -3.64 -2.01 -2.78
N VAL A 413 -4.53 -1.67 -3.72
CA VAL A 413 -4.53 -2.24 -5.07
C VAL A 413 -3.24 -1.92 -5.82
N GLU A 414 -2.81 -0.65 -5.82
CA GLU A 414 -1.59 -0.22 -6.51
C GLU A 414 -0.34 -0.89 -5.94
N THR A 415 -0.25 -0.99 -4.62
CA THR A 415 0.89 -1.61 -3.95
C THR A 415 0.99 -3.09 -4.31
N PHE A 416 -0.11 -3.83 -4.20
CA PHE A 416 -0.11 -5.28 -4.48
C PHE A 416 0.04 -5.59 -5.96
N GLN A 417 -0.53 -4.77 -6.83
CA GLN A 417 -0.32 -4.87 -8.27
C GLN A 417 1.16 -4.69 -8.64
N LYS A 418 1.82 -3.66 -8.10
CA LYS A 418 3.25 -3.42 -8.35
C LYS A 418 4.13 -4.57 -7.84
N LEU A 419 3.80 -5.15 -6.68
CA LEU A 419 4.49 -6.35 -6.16
C LEU A 419 4.29 -7.55 -7.09
N GLN A 420 3.07 -7.77 -7.59
CA GLN A 420 2.80 -8.81 -8.56
C GLN A 420 3.59 -8.60 -9.85
N GLU A 421 3.57 -7.41 -10.42
CA GLU A 421 4.27 -7.07 -11.67
C GLU A 421 5.80 -7.22 -11.54
N LYS A 422 6.37 -6.73 -10.43
CA LYS A 422 7.83 -6.79 -10.23
C LYS A 422 8.33 -8.20 -9.91
N TYR A 423 7.58 -8.97 -9.12
CA TYR A 423 8.05 -10.25 -8.58
C TYR A 423 7.26 -11.46 -9.08
N VAL A 424 5.97 -11.55 -8.80
CA VAL A 424 5.18 -12.76 -9.08
C VAL A 424 5.13 -13.07 -10.59
N ALA A 425 5.01 -12.05 -11.43
CA ALA A 425 5.07 -12.19 -12.88
C ALA A 425 6.43 -12.71 -13.39
N ASN A 426 7.49 -12.47 -12.63
CA ASN A 426 8.85 -12.95 -12.87
C ASN A 426 9.17 -14.23 -12.11
N ASN A 427 8.15 -14.97 -11.67
CA ASN A 427 8.26 -16.24 -10.94
C ASN A 427 8.98 -16.13 -9.58
N ILE A 428 8.93 -14.97 -8.94
CA ILE A 428 9.44 -14.73 -7.58
C ILE A 428 8.25 -14.62 -6.63
N PRO A 429 8.07 -15.56 -5.70
CA PRO A 429 6.96 -15.52 -4.77
C PRO A 429 7.03 -14.32 -3.82
N VAL A 430 5.88 -13.76 -3.47
CA VAL A 430 5.75 -12.71 -2.46
C VAL A 430 4.74 -13.17 -1.40
N TYR A 431 5.08 -12.96 -0.15
CA TYR A 431 4.13 -13.11 0.95
C TYR A 431 4.13 -11.86 1.84
N ILE A 432 2.96 -11.56 2.38
CA ILE A 432 2.78 -10.52 3.38
C ILE A 432 2.92 -11.22 4.72
N GLY A 433 4.10 -11.06 5.37
CA GLY A 433 4.46 -11.73 6.62
C GLY A 433 3.66 -11.23 7.81
N GLU A 434 3.25 -9.97 7.74
CA GLU A 434 2.40 -9.36 8.76
C GLU A 434 1.40 -8.39 8.14
N TYR A 435 0.16 -8.48 8.57
CA TYR A 435 -0.87 -7.48 8.40
C TYR A 435 -1.86 -7.59 9.56
N GLY A 436 -2.50 -6.50 9.90
CA GLY A 436 -3.46 -6.50 11.00
C GLY A 436 -4.05 -5.12 11.19
N CYS A 437 -4.92 -5.01 12.19
CA CYS A 437 -5.49 -3.74 12.60
C CYS A 437 -5.93 -3.85 14.06
N VAL A 438 -5.52 -2.88 14.87
CA VAL A 438 -5.92 -2.80 16.29
C VAL A 438 -7.43 -2.79 16.45
N MET A 439 -7.90 -3.25 17.61
CA MET A 439 -9.31 -3.08 17.99
C MET A 439 -9.59 -1.61 18.26
N HIS A 440 -10.62 -1.10 17.66
CA HIS A 440 -11.08 0.27 17.89
C HIS A 440 -12.11 0.36 19.02
N THR A 441 -12.33 1.58 19.52
CA THR A 441 -13.18 1.81 20.70
C THR A 441 -14.69 1.83 20.43
N THR A 442 -15.09 1.97 19.16
CA THR A 442 -16.52 2.06 18.78
C THR A 442 -16.90 0.97 17.77
N ASP A 443 -18.17 0.56 17.78
CA ASP A 443 -18.70 -0.40 16.82
C ASP A 443 -18.53 0.07 15.38
N ARG A 444 -18.75 1.34 15.12
CA ARG A 444 -18.57 1.92 13.78
C ARG A 444 -17.11 1.80 13.32
N ALA A 445 -16.15 2.12 14.15
CA ALA A 445 -14.73 2.00 13.82
C ALA A 445 -14.32 0.52 13.60
N ASN A 446 -14.90 -0.41 14.35
CA ASN A 446 -14.68 -1.84 14.15
C ASN A 446 -15.32 -2.38 12.86
N LEU A 447 -16.39 -1.76 12.34
CA LEU A 447 -16.88 -2.08 10.98
C LEU A 447 -15.85 -1.70 9.91
N PHE A 448 -15.18 -0.54 10.05
CA PHE A 448 -14.07 -0.17 9.15
C PHE A 448 -12.85 -1.07 9.31
N ARG A 449 -12.53 -1.50 10.53
CA ARG A 449 -11.50 -2.51 10.78
C ARG A 449 -11.79 -3.80 10.02
N ASN A 450 -12.98 -4.33 10.12
CA ASN A 450 -13.38 -5.56 9.43
C ASN A 450 -13.33 -5.38 7.91
N TYR A 451 -13.79 -4.24 7.42
CA TYR A 451 -13.73 -3.90 5.99
C TYR A 451 -12.28 -3.82 5.49
N TYR A 452 -11.38 -3.17 6.23
CA TYR A 452 -9.96 -3.11 5.90
C TYR A 452 -9.34 -4.51 5.81
N LEU A 453 -9.52 -5.32 6.83
CA LEU A 453 -8.97 -6.68 6.88
C LEU A 453 -9.48 -7.53 5.71
N GLU A 454 -10.78 -7.47 5.42
CA GLU A 454 -11.37 -8.17 4.27
C GLU A 454 -10.82 -7.66 2.94
N TYR A 455 -10.69 -6.33 2.79
CA TYR A 455 -10.22 -5.73 1.54
C TYR A 455 -8.77 -6.10 1.24
N VAL A 456 -7.90 -6.03 2.23
CA VAL A 456 -6.49 -6.43 2.11
C VAL A 456 -6.37 -7.92 1.76
N CYS A 457 -7.13 -8.80 2.43
CA CYS A 457 -7.18 -10.23 2.10
C CYS A 457 -7.58 -10.49 0.65
N ARG A 458 -8.64 -9.82 0.19
CA ARG A 458 -9.17 -9.97 -1.17
C ARG A 458 -8.18 -9.46 -2.22
N ALA A 459 -7.55 -8.32 -1.95
CA ALA A 459 -6.52 -7.76 -2.82
C ALA A 459 -5.30 -8.69 -2.90
N ALA A 460 -4.79 -9.19 -1.77
CA ALA A 460 -3.67 -10.14 -1.76
C ALA A 460 -3.98 -11.38 -2.61
N HIS A 461 -5.15 -11.97 -2.44
CA HIS A 461 -5.60 -13.11 -3.25
C HIS A 461 -5.67 -12.75 -4.76
N THR A 462 -6.20 -11.58 -5.11
CA THR A 462 -6.32 -11.11 -6.50
C THR A 462 -4.95 -10.99 -7.18
N TYR A 463 -3.95 -10.53 -6.43
CA TYR A 463 -2.59 -10.32 -6.93
C TYR A 463 -1.64 -11.49 -6.67
N ASN A 464 -2.17 -12.65 -6.25
CA ASN A 464 -1.41 -13.88 -5.97
C ASN A 464 -0.32 -13.71 -4.91
N LEU A 465 -0.60 -12.96 -3.87
CA LEU A 465 0.22 -12.82 -2.68
C LEU A 465 -0.33 -13.74 -1.57
N SER A 466 0.54 -14.41 -0.81
CA SER A 466 0.15 -15.05 0.44
C SER A 466 0.06 -14.02 1.56
N LEU A 467 -0.74 -14.27 2.58
CA LEU A 467 -1.04 -13.29 3.62
C LEU A 467 -1.08 -13.94 4.99
N ILE A 468 -0.33 -13.40 5.95
CA ILE A 468 -0.23 -13.91 7.32
C ILE A 468 -0.71 -12.84 8.30
N HIS A 469 -1.79 -13.15 9.02
CA HIS A 469 -2.38 -12.25 10.03
C HIS A 469 -1.55 -12.25 11.32
N ILE A 470 -1.38 -11.08 11.93
CA ILE A 470 -0.76 -10.91 13.24
C ILE A 470 -1.80 -10.98 14.35
#